data_a1ba0be861e70712b82848bbbdd214ba
#
_entry.id   a1ba0be861e70712b82848bbbdd214ba
#
_cell.length_a   1.000
_cell.length_b   1.000
_cell.length_c   1.000
_cell.angle_alpha   90.00
_cell.angle_beta   90.00
_cell.angle_gamma   90.00
#
_symmetry.space_group_name_H-M   'P 1'
#
loop_
_entity.id
_entity.type
_entity.pdbx_description
1 polymer ?
#
loop_
_entity_poly.entity_id
_entity_poly.type
_entity_poly.pdbx_seq_one_letter_code
_entity_poly.pdbx_strand_id
1 'polypeptide(L)'
;MIEPAALQDLVGRWWWNYDEGNFEVLESLLTDDVHFSCRTDTGTTDYEEFVRADHHGRDAVMTWQTDHRLHSPYPLRHNGTNVHVVEQLGNEARFTSYIFVSQIVGGVSPLSTAIVNGVARREGEALLLAELEVVLDTMDSKPFTDR
;
A
#
# COMPACT_ATOMS: atom_id res chain seq x y z
N MET A 1 11.02 8.44 -18.39
CA MET A 1 9.58 8.22 -18.16
C MET A 1 9.38 6.85 -17.50
N ILE A 2 8.53 6.78 -16.51
CA ILE A 2 8.18 5.50 -15.86
C ILE A 2 7.00 4.92 -16.64
N GLU A 3 7.20 3.72 -17.17
CA GLU A 3 6.19 3.04 -17.97
C GLU A 3 5.08 2.49 -17.06
N PRO A 4 3.80 2.62 -17.45
CA PRO A 4 2.68 2.12 -16.64
C PRO A 4 2.80 0.63 -16.28
N ALA A 5 3.29 -0.20 -17.19
CA ALA A 5 3.47 -1.63 -16.92
C ALA A 5 4.51 -1.90 -15.83
N ALA A 6 5.61 -1.14 -15.81
CA ALA A 6 6.63 -1.24 -14.76
C ALA A 6 6.10 -0.80 -13.39
N LEU A 7 5.26 0.23 -13.38
CA LEU A 7 4.60 0.69 -12.15
C LEU A 7 3.60 -0.35 -11.63
N GLN A 8 2.81 -0.94 -12.50
CA GLN A 8 1.86 -2.00 -12.14
C GLN A 8 2.60 -3.22 -11.57
N ASP A 9 3.72 -3.60 -12.17
CA ASP A 9 4.57 -4.69 -11.65
C ASP A 9 5.12 -4.34 -10.26
N LEU A 10 5.61 -3.12 -10.05
CA LEU A 10 6.12 -2.67 -8.75
C LEU A 10 5.05 -2.76 -7.65
N VAL A 11 3.84 -2.25 -7.93
CA VAL A 11 2.71 -2.31 -6.99
C VAL A 11 2.29 -3.75 -6.71
N GLY A 12 2.24 -4.59 -7.75
CA GLY A 12 1.94 -6.01 -7.59
C GLY A 12 2.97 -6.74 -6.73
N ARG A 13 4.26 -6.48 -6.97
CA ARG A 13 5.36 -7.07 -6.19
C ARG A 13 5.37 -6.60 -4.74
N TRP A 14 5.01 -5.35 -4.47
CA TRP A 14 4.87 -4.83 -3.11
C TRP A 14 3.84 -5.65 -2.32
N TRP A 15 2.62 -5.74 -2.82
CA TRP A 15 1.54 -6.44 -2.10
C TRP A 15 1.78 -7.95 -2.01
N TRP A 16 2.26 -8.58 -3.08
CA TRP A 16 2.58 -10.00 -3.05
C TRP A 16 3.61 -10.33 -1.96
N ASN A 17 4.71 -9.60 -1.92
CA ASN A 17 5.79 -9.88 -0.99
C ASN A 17 5.41 -9.50 0.46
N TYR A 18 4.58 -8.48 0.63
CA TYR A 18 3.99 -8.19 1.93
C TYR A 18 3.12 -9.37 2.42
N ASP A 19 2.17 -9.81 1.60
CA ASP A 19 1.23 -10.88 1.97
C ASP A 19 1.95 -12.18 2.31
N GLU A 20 2.97 -12.55 1.53
CA GLU A 20 3.72 -13.79 1.71
C GLU A 20 4.89 -13.67 2.71
N GLY A 21 5.08 -12.50 3.30
CA GLY A 21 6.13 -12.29 4.31
C GLY A 21 7.55 -12.35 3.78
N ASN A 22 7.74 -12.02 2.52
CA ASN A 22 9.07 -11.97 1.89
C ASN A 22 9.75 -10.63 2.20
N PHE A 23 10.13 -10.42 3.45
CA PHE A 23 10.55 -9.10 3.95
C PHE A 23 11.84 -8.58 3.32
N GLU A 24 12.77 -9.44 2.98
CA GLU A 24 14.00 -9.04 2.30
C GLU A 24 13.70 -8.47 0.90
N VAL A 25 12.81 -9.12 0.15
CA VAL A 25 12.37 -8.62 -1.16
C VAL A 25 11.58 -7.33 -0.98
N LEU A 26 10.68 -7.28 -0.01
CA LEU A 26 9.87 -6.10 0.28
C LEU A 26 10.75 -4.86 0.56
N GLU A 27 11.77 -5.03 1.39
CA GLU A 27 12.74 -3.99 1.69
C GLU A 27 13.45 -3.48 0.42
N SER A 28 13.81 -4.40 -0.48
CA SER A 28 14.51 -4.06 -1.73
C SER A 28 13.69 -3.22 -2.70
N LEU A 29 12.36 -3.12 -2.50
CA LEU A 29 11.46 -2.31 -3.33
C LEU A 29 11.36 -0.86 -2.87
N LEU A 30 12.01 -0.48 -1.78
CA LEU A 30 11.90 0.84 -1.16
C LEU A 30 13.14 1.69 -1.42
N THR A 31 12.93 3.00 -1.58
CA THR A 31 14.02 3.98 -1.52
C THR A 31 14.51 4.12 -0.08
N ASP A 32 15.74 4.64 0.11
CA ASP A 32 16.30 4.87 1.46
C ASP A 32 15.46 5.85 2.29
N ASP A 33 14.88 6.85 1.63
CA ASP A 33 14.09 7.93 2.23
C ASP A 33 12.57 7.71 2.15
N VAL A 34 12.11 6.50 1.92
CA VAL A 34 10.69 6.19 1.74
C VAL A 34 9.83 6.73 2.88
N HIS A 35 8.65 7.23 2.51
CA HIS A 35 7.60 7.61 3.46
C HIS A 35 6.41 6.66 3.31
N PHE A 36 6.03 6.00 4.38
CA PHE A 36 4.85 5.14 4.45
C PHE A 36 3.86 5.68 5.48
N SER A 37 2.60 5.80 5.09
CA SER A 37 1.51 6.12 6.00
C SER A 37 0.28 5.26 5.73
N CYS A 38 -0.44 4.97 6.80
CA CYS A 38 -1.68 4.22 6.74
C CYS A 38 -2.65 4.74 7.81
N ARG A 39 -3.91 4.86 7.45
CA ARG A 39 -5.00 5.22 8.35
C ARG A 39 -6.33 4.77 7.77
N THR A 40 -7.38 4.80 8.58
CA THR A 40 -8.74 4.74 8.04
C THR A 40 -9.21 6.13 7.61
N ASP A 41 -10.26 6.19 6.82
CA ASP A 41 -10.87 7.44 6.34
C ASP A 41 -11.40 8.33 7.48
N THR A 42 -11.90 7.74 8.57
CA THR A 42 -12.35 8.47 9.75
C THR A 42 -11.23 8.76 10.74
N GLY A 43 -10.20 7.92 10.80
CA GLY A 43 -9.12 7.99 11.79
C GLY A 43 -9.57 7.63 13.22
N THR A 44 -10.76 7.04 13.39
CA THR A 44 -11.37 6.83 14.72
C THR A 44 -11.98 5.45 14.90
N THR A 45 -11.58 4.47 14.08
CA THR A 45 -12.08 3.09 14.22
C THR A 45 -11.52 2.41 15.47
N ASP A 46 -12.19 1.34 15.93
CA ASP A 46 -11.74 0.56 17.08
C ASP A 46 -10.37 -0.09 16.87
N TYR A 47 -9.98 -0.33 15.60
CA TYR A 47 -8.69 -0.91 15.22
C TYR A 47 -7.70 0.12 14.65
N GLU A 48 -7.97 1.41 14.84
CA GLU A 48 -7.12 2.47 14.28
C GLU A 48 -5.66 2.36 14.71
N GLU A 49 -5.40 2.05 15.97
CA GLU A 49 -4.03 1.89 16.47
C GLU A 49 -3.26 0.76 15.78
N PHE A 50 -3.95 -0.30 15.38
CA PHE A 50 -3.34 -1.42 14.67
C PHE A 50 -2.93 -1.05 13.24
N VAL A 51 -3.71 -0.22 12.56
CA VAL A 51 -3.47 0.13 11.14
C VAL A 51 -2.70 1.44 10.98
N ARG A 52 -2.75 2.34 11.97
CA ARG A 52 -2.13 3.67 11.85
C ARG A 52 -0.61 3.56 11.77
N ALA A 53 -0.07 4.18 10.75
CA ALA A 53 1.36 4.30 10.53
C ALA A 53 1.69 5.65 9.91
N ASP A 54 2.83 6.19 10.28
CA ASP A 54 3.46 7.34 9.64
C ASP A 54 4.97 7.26 9.92
N HIS A 55 5.69 6.64 8.98
CA HIS A 55 7.09 6.34 9.15
C HIS A 55 7.92 6.84 7.98
N HIS A 56 9.08 7.40 8.29
CA HIS A 56 10.04 7.90 7.33
C HIS A 56 11.34 7.10 7.40
N GLY A 57 11.88 6.76 6.24
CA GLY A 57 13.09 5.98 6.11
C GLY A 57 12.83 4.48 6.05
N ARG A 58 13.67 3.78 5.28
CA ARG A 58 13.48 2.36 4.98
C ARG A 58 13.48 1.50 6.24
N ASP A 59 14.37 1.75 7.19
CA ASP A 59 14.47 0.93 8.41
C ASP A 59 13.20 1.05 9.26
N ALA A 60 12.70 2.27 9.48
CA ALA A 60 11.48 2.51 10.25
C ALA A 60 10.25 1.91 9.56
N VAL A 61 10.15 2.08 8.25
CA VAL A 61 9.07 1.51 7.46
C VAL A 61 9.09 -0.02 7.53
N MET A 62 10.24 -0.64 7.36
CA MET A 62 10.36 -2.11 7.41
C MET A 62 10.12 -2.69 8.79
N THR A 63 10.51 -1.99 9.85
CA THR A 63 10.19 -2.40 11.22
C THR A 63 8.68 -2.48 11.42
N TRP A 64 7.94 -1.45 10.99
CA TRP A 64 6.48 -1.46 11.09
C TRP A 64 5.83 -2.50 10.18
N GLN A 65 6.27 -2.60 8.92
CA GLN A 65 5.70 -3.55 7.95
C GLN A 65 5.85 -4.99 8.42
N THR A 66 7.02 -5.34 8.94
CA THR A 66 7.31 -6.68 9.44
C THR A 66 6.44 -7.02 10.64
N ASP A 67 6.40 -6.12 11.62
CA ASP A 67 5.59 -6.32 12.84
C ASP A 67 4.10 -6.43 12.49
N HIS A 68 3.59 -5.51 11.69
CA HIS A 68 2.19 -5.50 11.28
C HIS A 68 1.81 -6.78 10.52
N ARG A 69 2.66 -7.23 9.59
CA ARG A 69 2.38 -8.46 8.84
C ARG A 69 2.39 -9.69 9.72
N LEU A 70 3.31 -9.80 10.65
CA LEU A 70 3.42 -10.96 11.54
C LEU A 70 2.23 -11.07 12.51
N HIS A 71 1.55 -9.97 12.81
CA HIS A 71 0.36 -9.94 13.66
C HIS A 71 -0.96 -9.90 12.88
N SER A 72 -0.89 -9.93 11.55
CA SER A 72 -2.06 -10.01 10.66
C SER A 72 -2.41 -11.46 10.35
N PRO A 73 -3.67 -11.75 9.96
CA PRO A 73 -4.05 -13.12 9.63
C PRO A 73 -3.40 -13.62 8.34
N TYR A 74 -3.32 -14.94 8.18
CA TYR A 74 -2.98 -15.60 6.93
C TYR A 74 -4.03 -16.69 6.63
N PRO A 75 -4.60 -16.79 5.41
CA PRO A 75 -4.27 -15.97 4.25
C PRO A 75 -4.83 -14.54 4.37
N LEU A 76 -4.05 -13.61 3.85
CA LEU A 76 -4.42 -12.21 3.65
C LEU A 76 -3.97 -11.85 2.24
N ARG A 77 -4.88 -11.32 1.41
CA ARG A 77 -4.59 -11.04 0.00
C ARG A 77 -4.88 -9.58 -0.32
N HIS A 78 -3.83 -8.84 -0.66
CA HIS A 78 -3.96 -7.49 -1.17
C HIS A 78 -3.96 -7.52 -2.70
N ASN A 79 -4.97 -6.89 -3.30
CA ASN A 79 -5.09 -6.79 -4.74
C ASN A 79 -5.02 -5.31 -5.14
N GLY A 80 -3.87 -4.88 -5.65
CA GLY A 80 -3.69 -3.53 -6.18
C GLY A 80 -4.29 -3.44 -7.57
N THR A 81 -5.30 -2.59 -7.74
CA THR A 81 -6.03 -2.43 -9.01
C THR A 81 -6.10 -0.97 -9.40
N ASN A 82 -6.47 -0.71 -10.66
CA ASN A 82 -6.66 0.67 -11.14
C ASN A 82 -5.41 1.53 -10.94
N VAL A 83 -4.24 0.91 -11.02
CA VAL A 83 -2.96 1.60 -10.92
C VAL A 83 -2.77 2.49 -12.13
N HIS A 84 -2.61 3.78 -11.90
CA HIS A 84 -2.32 4.70 -13.02
C HIS A 84 -1.46 5.88 -12.55
N VAL A 85 -0.70 6.41 -13.51
CA VAL A 85 0.15 7.57 -13.29
C VAL A 85 -0.71 8.82 -13.27
N VAL A 86 -0.58 9.61 -12.21
CA VAL A 86 -1.21 10.93 -12.09
C VAL A 86 -0.31 12.02 -12.66
N GLU A 87 1.00 11.90 -12.43
CA GLU A 87 1.96 12.90 -12.84
C GLU A 87 3.36 12.29 -12.99
N GLN A 88 4.08 12.69 -14.03
CA GLN A 88 5.50 12.35 -14.23
C GLN A 88 6.36 13.58 -13.92
N LEU A 89 7.36 13.44 -13.06
CA LEU A 89 8.26 14.50 -12.62
C LEU A 89 9.71 14.00 -12.63
N GLY A 90 10.40 14.19 -13.75
CA GLY A 90 11.79 13.74 -13.88
C GLY A 90 11.90 12.21 -13.77
N ASN A 91 12.59 11.74 -12.74
CA ASN A 91 12.76 10.31 -12.45
C ASN A 91 11.67 9.75 -11.50
N GLU A 92 10.65 10.52 -11.20
CA GLU A 92 9.54 10.12 -10.33
C GLU A 92 8.21 10.10 -11.08
N ALA A 93 7.31 9.23 -10.66
CA ALA A 93 5.92 9.24 -11.06
C ALA A 93 5.04 9.18 -9.81
N ARG A 94 4.09 10.10 -9.72
CA ARG A 94 3.00 10.03 -8.75
C ARG A 94 1.92 9.14 -9.33
N PHE A 95 1.39 8.25 -8.50
CA PHE A 95 0.36 7.32 -8.93
C PHE A 95 -0.73 7.19 -7.88
N THR A 96 -1.86 6.68 -8.32
CA THR A 96 -2.94 6.26 -7.44
C THR A 96 -3.42 4.88 -7.84
N SER A 97 -4.02 4.17 -6.89
CA SER A 97 -4.64 2.87 -7.13
C SER A 97 -5.73 2.62 -6.10
N TYR A 98 -6.55 1.61 -6.36
CA TYR A 98 -7.31 0.96 -5.31
C TYR A 98 -6.57 -0.26 -4.80
N ILE A 99 -6.84 -0.65 -3.57
CA ILE A 99 -6.62 -2.03 -3.13
C ILE A 99 -7.92 -2.58 -2.60
N PHE A 100 -8.12 -3.87 -2.77
CA PHE A 100 -9.05 -4.63 -1.94
C PHE A 100 -8.27 -5.76 -1.25
N VAL A 101 -8.67 -6.01 -0.02
CA VAL A 101 -8.00 -6.95 0.88
C VAL A 101 -9.01 -8.00 1.29
N SER A 102 -8.67 -9.26 1.10
CA SER A 102 -9.49 -10.38 1.51
C SER A 102 -8.77 -11.23 2.56
N GLN A 103 -9.58 -11.82 3.43
CA GLN A 103 -9.16 -12.82 4.41
C GLN A 103 -10.25 -13.87 4.51
N ILE A 104 -10.02 -14.95 5.23
CA ILE A 104 -11.03 -15.97 5.47
C ILE A 104 -11.45 -15.91 6.94
N VAL A 105 -12.74 -15.72 7.17
CA VAL A 105 -13.35 -15.71 8.51
C VAL A 105 -14.57 -16.59 8.49
N GLY A 106 -14.56 -17.69 9.26
CA GLY A 106 -15.69 -18.63 9.30
C GLY A 106 -16.07 -19.21 7.93
N GLY A 107 -15.09 -19.43 7.05
CA GLY A 107 -15.31 -19.92 5.70
C GLY A 107 -15.83 -18.89 4.70
N VAL A 108 -15.92 -17.63 5.11
CA VAL A 108 -16.38 -16.49 4.27
C VAL A 108 -15.22 -15.54 4.03
N SER A 109 -15.21 -14.89 2.87
CA SER A 109 -14.19 -13.92 2.54
C SER A 109 -14.76 -12.48 2.55
N PRO A 110 -14.74 -11.79 3.69
CA PRO A 110 -15.06 -10.37 3.73
C PRO A 110 -13.99 -9.57 2.96
N LEU A 111 -14.43 -8.48 2.34
CA LEU A 111 -13.54 -7.56 1.62
C LEU A 111 -13.47 -6.23 2.34
N SER A 112 -12.26 -5.69 2.41
CA SER A 112 -12.02 -4.28 2.73
C SER A 112 -11.40 -3.61 1.51
N THR A 113 -11.62 -2.32 1.36
CA THR A 113 -11.06 -1.54 0.27
C THR A 113 -10.30 -0.32 0.78
N ALA A 114 -9.42 0.21 -0.03
CA ALA A 114 -8.68 1.43 0.26
C ALA A 114 -8.30 2.18 -1.01
N ILE A 115 -8.04 3.47 -0.84
CA ILE A 115 -7.33 4.27 -1.83
C ILE A 115 -5.86 4.29 -1.45
N VAL A 116 -5.00 4.12 -2.44
CA VAL A 116 -3.55 4.20 -2.30
C VAL A 116 -3.03 5.33 -3.17
N ASN A 117 -2.22 6.21 -2.60
CA ASN A 117 -1.45 7.19 -3.33
C ASN A 117 0.03 6.91 -3.11
N GLY A 118 0.84 7.10 -4.12
CA GLY A 118 2.26 6.81 -3.99
C GLY A 118 3.13 7.59 -4.96
N VAL A 119 4.43 7.45 -4.71
CA VAL A 119 5.48 7.94 -5.60
C VAL A 119 6.42 6.79 -5.90
N ALA A 120 6.60 6.51 -7.17
CA ALA A 120 7.64 5.60 -7.66
C ALA A 120 8.81 6.43 -8.17
N ARG A 121 10.03 6.02 -7.84
CA ARG A 121 11.27 6.70 -8.24
C ARG A 121 12.20 5.73 -8.93
N ARG A 122 12.79 6.16 -10.03
CA ARG A 122 13.84 5.40 -10.70
C ARG A 122 15.20 5.77 -10.12
N GLU A 123 15.89 4.76 -9.61
CA GLU A 123 17.27 4.87 -9.14
C GLU A 123 18.13 3.89 -9.93
N GLY A 124 18.92 4.41 -10.87
CA GLY A 124 19.62 3.58 -11.85
C GLY A 124 18.61 2.82 -12.72
N GLU A 125 18.71 1.50 -12.75
CA GLU A 125 17.77 0.65 -13.48
C GLU A 125 16.58 0.20 -12.62
N ALA A 126 16.64 0.39 -11.31
CA ALA A 126 15.59 -0.02 -10.39
C ALA A 126 14.44 1.00 -10.35
N LEU A 127 13.23 0.50 -10.28
CA LEU A 127 12.04 1.30 -9.96
C LEU A 127 11.62 0.95 -8.53
N LEU A 128 11.59 1.95 -7.66
CA LEU A 128 11.39 1.77 -6.22
C LEU A 128 10.21 2.64 -5.73
N LEU A 129 9.61 2.25 -4.62
CA LEU A 129 8.62 3.06 -3.92
C LEU A 129 9.31 4.09 -3.03
N ALA A 130 9.03 5.36 -3.28
CA ALA A 130 9.50 6.48 -2.46
C ALA A 130 8.42 6.99 -1.50
N GLU A 131 7.15 6.76 -1.82
CA GLU A 131 6.02 7.10 -0.95
C GLU A 131 4.88 6.11 -1.18
N LEU A 132 4.22 5.73 -0.10
CA LEU A 132 3.00 4.94 -0.14
C LEU A 132 2.08 5.38 0.99
N GLU A 133 0.92 5.95 0.64
CA GLU A 133 -0.16 6.32 1.55
C GLU A 133 -1.35 5.40 1.32
N VAL A 134 -1.84 4.79 2.39
CA VAL A 134 -3.02 3.92 2.35
C VAL A 134 -4.12 4.52 3.21
N VAL A 135 -5.29 4.74 2.64
CA VAL A 135 -6.48 5.20 3.36
C VAL A 135 -7.60 4.19 3.21
N LEU A 136 -7.88 3.47 4.29
CA LEU A 136 -8.90 2.42 4.32
C LEU A 136 -10.31 3.01 4.33
N ASP A 137 -11.19 2.45 3.51
CA ASP A 137 -12.60 2.82 3.48
C ASP A 137 -13.33 2.12 4.63
N THR A 138 -13.93 2.88 5.53
CA THR A 138 -14.68 2.37 6.69
C THR A 138 -16.07 2.99 6.85
N MET A 139 -16.32 4.09 6.15
CA MET A 139 -17.64 4.73 6.14
C MET A 139 -18.60 3.99 5.21
N ASP A 140 -19.86 3.94 5.61
CA ASP A 140 -20.91 3.38 4.77
C ASP A 140 -21.01 4.10 3.43
N SER A 141 -21.25 3.34 2.38
CA SER A 141 -21.50 3.89 1.06
C SER A 141 -22.81 4.67 1.05
N LYS A 142 -22.80 5.80 0.39
CA LYS A 142 -23.97 6.68 0.22
C LYS A 142 -23.97 7.28 -1.18
N PRO A 143 -25.08 7.91 -1.62
CA PRO A 143 -25.09 8.57 -2.91
C PRO A 143 -23.93 9.57 -3.04
N PHE A 144 -23.34 9.65 -4.21
CA PHE A 144 -22.17 10.50 -4.45
C PHE A 144 -22.43 11.97 -4.13
N THR A 145 -23.67 12.42 -4.35
CA THR A 145 -24.12 13.79 -4.02
C THR A 145 -24.08 14.11 -2.52
N ASP A 146 -24.05 13.08 -1.67
CA ASP A 146 -24.04 13.22 -0.20
C ASP A 146 -22.62 13.09 0.38
N ARG A 147 -21.65 13.07 -0.49
CA ARG A 147 -20.24 12.94 -0.14
C ARG A 147 -19.67 14.20 0.50
#